data_58f0f41c3e4263ad702b736461b6a9b1
#
_entry.id   58f0f41c3e4263ad702b736461b6a9b1
#
_cell.length_a   1.000
_cell.length_b   1.000
_cell.length_c   1.000
_cell.angle_alpha   90.00
_cell.angle_beta   90.00
_cell.angle_gamma   90.00
#
_symmetry.space_group_name_H-M   'P 1'
#
loop_
_entity.id
_entity.type
_entity.pdbx_description
1 polymer ?
#
loop_
_entity_poly.entity_id
_entity_poly.type
_entity_poly.pdbx_seq_one_letter_code
_entity_poly.pdbx_strand_id
1 'polypeptide(L)'
;TLIRTENGKTILIQHNVMTPRPYDRMYQVVGTEGYAEKYPMEICCLLDTTSRTNAYDAVGDEKVYTGQELKDLQSQFTTPLLNPEFVENAKRMGGHGGMDYIMDYRLIYCLHNGLPLDMDVYDLAEWCCVTELSRISLENNSAPVEVPDFTRGEWNKINGFKYAFK
;
A
#
# COMPACT_ATOMS: atom_id res chain seq x y z
N THR A 1 -7.56 11.63 9.19
CA THR A 1 -8.51 11.60 8.06
C THR A 1 -9.01 10.20 7.85
N LEU A 2 -10.31 10.04 7.65
CA LEU A 2 -10.94 8.78 7.29
C LEU A 2 -11.48 8.92 5.87
N ILE A 3 -11.12 8.01 5.00
CA ILE A 3 -11.55 8.00 3.61
C ILE A 3 -12.34 6.72 3.34
N ARG A 4 -13.50 6.84 2.71
CA ARG A 4 -14.26 5.72 2.18
C ARG A 4 -14.09 5.69 0.66
N THR A 5 -13.64 4.56 0.14
CA THR A 5 -13.53 4.40 -1.32
C THR A 5 -14.84 3.97 -1.95
N GLU A 6 -14.98 4.18 -3.25
CA GLU A 6 -16.15 3.74 -4.04
C GLU A 6 -16.40 2.24 -3.90
N ASN A 7 -15.35 1.44 -3.84
CA ASN A 7 -15.42 -0.01 -3.65
C ASN A 7 -15.65 -0.43 -2.18
N GLY A 8 -16.07 0.50 -1.31
CA GLY A 8 -16.43 0.23 0.08
C GLY A 8 -15.27 -0.03 1.04
N LYS A 9 -14.02 0.19 0.61
CA LYS A 9 -12.87 0.09 1.51
C LYS A 9 -12.73 1.36 2.35
N THR A 10 -12.14 1.22 3.54
CA THR A 10 -11.87 2.34 4.43
C THR A 10 -10.36 2.52 4.56
N ILE A 11 -9.89 3.76 4.40
CA ILE A 11 -8.50 4.15 4.58
C ILE A 11 -8.41 5.13 5.74
N LEU A 12 -7.62 4.81 6.76
CA LEU A 12 -7.30 5.74 7.85
C LEU A 12 -5.91 6.32 7.61
N ILE A 13 -5.83 7.65 7.52
CA ILE A 13 -4.57 8.38 7.42
C ILE A 13 -4.34 9.18 8.69
N GLN A 14 -3.19 8.96 9.33
CA GLN A 14 -2.74 9.73 10.47
C GLN A 14 -1.39 10.38 10.14
N HIS A 15 -1.31 11.71 10.31
CA HIS A 15 -0.06 12.45 10.20
C HIS A 15 0.20 13.14 11.55
N ASN A 16 1.26 12.73 12.23
CA ASN A 16 1.67 13.29 13.50
C ASN A 16 3.19 13.36 13.58
N VAL A 17 3.72 14.57 13.52
CA VAL A 17 5.18 14.85 13.59
C VAL A 17 5.53 15.72 14.81
N MET A 18 4.55 16.08 15.63
CA MET A 18 4.71 17.05 16.72
C MET A 18 4.82 16.40 18.11
N THR A 19 4.41 15.14 18.25
CA THR A 19 4.45 14.45 19.54
C THR A 19 5.60 13.45 19.60
N PRO A 20 6.25 13.26 20.77
CA PRO A 20 7.30 12.26 20.91
C PRO A 20 6.69 10.85 20.86
N ARG A 21 6.93 10.17 19.76
CA ARG A 21 6.51 8.78 19.55
C ARG A 21 7.50 8.06 18.64
N PRO A 22 7.59 6.74 18.73
CA PRO A 22 8.41 5.97 17.82
C PRO A 22 8.03 6.25 16.35
N TYR A 23 9.03 6.15 15.46
CA TYR A 23 8.78 6.21 14.02
C TYR A 23 7.85 5.08 13.60
N ASP A 24 6.74 5.44 12.99
CA ASP A 24 5.72 4.51 12.55
C ASP A 24 5.00 5.10 11.32
N ARG A 25 4.87 4.33 10.27
CA ARG A 25 4.10 4.70 9.07
C ARG A 25 2.69 4.09 9.07
N MET A 26 2.29 3.39 10.11
CA MET A 26 0.99 2.71 10.20
C MET A 26 0.66 1.87 8.95
N TYR A 27 1.67 1.19 8.38
CA TYR A 27 1.41 0.31 7.24
C TYR A 27 0.68 -0.93 7.72
N GLN A 28 -0.64 -0.82 7.66
CA GLN A 28 -1.57 -1.83 8.11
C GLN A 28 -2.60 -2.11 7.03
N VAL A 29 -2.75 -3.36 6.65
CA VAL A 29 -3.76 -3.82 5.68
C VAL A 29 -4.61 -4.88 6.34
N VAL A 30 -5.91 -4.67 6.35
CA VAL A 30 -6.90 -5.60 6.89
C VAL A 30 -7.76 -6.11 5.74
N GLY A 31 -7.71 -7.40 5.49
CA GLY A 31 -8.54 -8.09 4.50
C GLY A 31 -9.56 -9.03 5.14
N THR A 32 -10.33 -9.70 4.32
CA THR A 32 -11.34 -10.68 4.78
C THR A 32 -10.71 -12.00 5.25
N GLU A 33 -9.49 -12.30 4.81
CA GLU A 33 -8.79 -13.56 5.08
C GLU A 33 -7.39 -13.35 5.64
N GLY A 34 -7.03 -12.09 5.92
CA GLY A 34 -5.71 -11.82 6.46
C GLY A 34 -5.52 -10.39 6.91
N TYR A 35 -4.45 -10.21 7.65
CA TYR A 35 -3.98 -8.96 8.21
C TYR A 35 -2.47 -8.86 8.00
N ALA A 36 -1.99 -7.69 7.65
CA ALA A 36 -0.56 -7.42 7.59
C ALA A 36 -0.25 -6.05 8.19
N GLU A 37 0.82 -5.99 8.97
CA GLU A 37 1.33 -4.77 9.58
C GLU A 37 2.85 -4.72 9.48
N LYS A 38 3.40 -3.54 9.22
CA LYS A 38 4.84 -3.36 9.12
C LYS A 38 5.47 -2.77 10.37
N TYR A 39 4.77 -1.90 11.08
CA TYR A 39 5.30 -1.16 12.22
C TYR A 39 4.48 -1.38 13.49
N PRO A 40 5.10 -1.44 14.69
CA PRO A 40 6.54 -1.38 14.97
C PRO A 40 7.28 -2.67 14.64
N MET A 41 6.60 -3.78 14.43
CA MET A 41 7.15 -5.07 14.01
C MET A 41 6.36 -5.61 12.83
N GLU A 42 7.06 -6.28 11.93
CA GLU A 42 6.39 -6.92 10.80
C GLU A 42 5.62 -8.16 11.26
N ILE A 43 4.33 -8.17 10.99
CA ILE A 43 3.41 -9.27 11.32
C ILE A 43 2.51 -9.52 10.11
N CYS A 44 2.26 -10.77 9.81
CA CYS A 44 1.20 -11.20 8.91
C CYS A 44 0.36 -12.26 9.62
N CYS A 45 -0.96 -12.11 9.54
CA CYS A 45 -1.90 -13.09 10.07
C CYS A 45 -2.79 -13.55 8.92
N LEU A 46 -2.88 -14.86 8.71
CA LEU A 46 -3.74 -15.44 7.67
C LEU A 46 -4.72 -16.40 8.31
N LEU A 47 -5.96 -16.35 7.84
CA LEU A 47 -6.99 -17.31 8.22
C LEU A 47 -6.80 -18.62 7.47
N ASP A 48 -6.87 -19.73 8.17
CA ASP A 48 -7.05 -21.03 7.52
C ASP A 48 -8.51 -21.16 7.04
N THR A 49 -8.72 -20.93 5.77
CA THR A 49 -10.05 -21.01 5.16
C THR A 49 -10.46 -22.45 4.82
N THR A 50 -9.56 -23.42 4.97
CA THR A 50 -9.84 -24.82 4.59
C THR A 50 -10.81 -25.50 5.56
N SER A 51 -10.90 -25.01 6.79
CA SER A 51 -11.80 -25.53 7.84
C SER A 51 -13.12 -24.77 7.96
N ARG A 52 -13.35 -23.70 7.17
CA ARG A 52 -14.56 -22.88 7.26
C ARG A 52 -15.79 -23.64 6.77
N THR A 53 -16.81 -23.73 7.61
CA THR A 53 -18.13 -24.23 7.26
C THR A 53 -19.09 -23.11 6.85
N ASN A 54 -18.85 -21.87 7.29
CA ASN A 54 -19.61 -20.68 6.89
C ASN A 54 -18.77 -19.38 7.04
N ALA A 55 -19.26 -18.28 6.46
CA ALA A 55 -18.54 -16.99 6.44
C ALA A 55 -18.38 -16.33 7.83
N TYR A 56 -19.10 -16.80 8.85
CA TYR A 56 -19.07 -16.26 10.21
C TYR A 56 -18.21 -17.08 11.18
N ASP A 57 -17.67 -18.23 10.76
CA ASP A 57 -16.77 -19.07 11.56
C ASP A 57 -15.35 -18.47 11.52
N ALA A 58 -15.24 -17.19 11.79
CA ALA A 58 -13.97 -16.44 11.64
C ALA A 58 -13.10 -16.48 12.90
N VAL A 59 -13.48 -17.21 13.92
CA VAL A 59 -12.75 -17.22 15.19
C VAL A 59 -12.13 -18.59 15.40
N GLY A 60 -10.81 -18.69 15.23
CA GLY A 60 -10.07 -19.82 15.80
C GLY A 60 -8.89 -20.39 15.04
N ASP A 61 -8.77 -20.22 13.72
CA ASP A 61 -7.69 -20.84 12.95
C ASP A 61 -6.80 -19.78 12.25
N GLU A 62 -6.40 -18.76 13.00
CA GLU A 62 -5.50 -17.72 12.54
C GLU A 62 -4.05 -18.18 12.73
N LYS A 63 -3.30 -18.22 11.64
CA LYS A 63 -1.85 -18.42 11.73
C LYS A 63 -1.14 -17.06 11.68
N VAL A 64 -0.38 -16.78 12.73
CA VAL A 64 0.46 -15.56 12.84
C VAL A 64 1.88 -15.89 12.39
N TYR A 65 2.37 -15.12 11.43
CA TYR A 65 3.72 -15.21 10.88
C TYR A 65 4.55 -14.04 11.38
N THR A 66 5.70 -14.36 11.96
CA THR A 66 6.69 -13.37 12.43
C THR A 66 8.11 -13.88 12.15
N GLY A 67 9.11 -13.01 12.26
CA GLY A 67 10.52 -13.41 12.17
C GLY A 67 10.86 -14.16 10.88
N GLN A 68 11.43 -15.36 10.98
CA GLN A 68 11.85 -16.16 9.83
C GLN A 68 10.67 -16.72 9.04
N GLU A 69 9.62 -17.19 9.71
CA GLU A 69 8.42 -17.69 9.02
C GLU A 69 7.75 -16.60 8.13
N LEU A 70 7.76 -15.35 8.60
CA LEU A 70 7.27 -14.23 7.79
C LEU A 70 8.14 -13.98 6.56
N LYS A 71 9.46 -14.05 6.68
CA LYS A 71 10.38 -13.91 5.55
C LYS A 71 10.18 -15.03 4.52
N ASP A 72 9.98 -16.24 4.99
CA ASP A 72 9.74 -17.40 4.12
C ASP A 72 8.39 -17.23 3.37
N LEU A 73 7.37 -16.71 4.05
CA LEU A 73 6.10 -16.36 3.42
C LEU A 73 6.28 -15.25 2.38
N GLN A 74 6.95 -14.16 2.74
CA GLN A 74 7.20 -13.02 1.85
C GLN A 74 7.97 -13.45 0.58
N SER A 75 8.92 -14.38 0.70
CA SER A 75 9.70 -14.87 -0.44
C SER A 75 8.85 -15.52 -1.54
N GLN A 76 7.68 -16.03 -1.21
CA GLN A 76 6.74 -16.63 -2.16
C GLN A 76 6.02 -15.58 -3.01
N PHE A 77 6.01 -14.31 -2.57
CA PHE A 77 5.34 -13.20 -3.22
C PHE A 77 6.33 -12.14 -3.75
N THR A 78 7.59 -12.51 -3.91
CA THR A 78 8.62 -11.60 -4.38
C THR A 78 8.37 -11.20 -5.85
N THR A 79 8.46 -9.91 -6.13
CA THR A 79 8.43 -9.42 -7.51
C THR A 79 9.83 -9.42 -8.12
N PRO A 80 9.97 -9.41 -9.45
CA PRO A 80 11.28 -9.25 -10.10
C PRO A 80 12.06 -8.01 -9.65
N LEU A 81 11.36 -6.95 -9.25
CA LEU A 81 11.96 -5.72 -8.72
C LEU A 81 12.58 -5.88 -7.31
N LEU A 82 12.21 -6.93 -6.61
CA LEU A 82 12.76 -7.27 -5.29
C LEU A 82 13.79 -8.42 -5.37
N ASN A 83 14.30 -8.71 -6.56
CA ASN A 83 15.43 -9.59 -6.74
C ASN A 83 16.59 -9.13 -5.84
N PRO A 84 17.21 -10.03 -5.04
CA PRO A 84 18.24 -9.66 -4.07
C PRO A 84 19.43 -8.92 -4.68
N GLU A 85 19.90 -9.32 -5.85
CA GLU A 85 21.01 -8.66 -6.55
C GLU A 85 20.64 -7.23 -6.94
N PHE A 86 19.46 -7.02 -7.49
CA PHE A 86 18.97 -5.69 -7.84
C PHE A 86 18.82 -4.80 -6.63
N VAL A 87 18.26 -5.32 -5.53
CA VAL A 87 18.09 -4.58 -4.27
C VAL A 87 19.44 -4.20 -3.67
N GLU A 88 20.43 -5.09 -3.68
CA GLU A 88 21.78 -4.77 -3.18
C GLU A 88 22.49 -3.71 -4.06
N ASN A 89 22.28 -3.75 -5.38
CA ASN A 89 22.77 -2.70 -6.27
C ASN A 89 22.09 -1.36 -5.95
N ALA A 90 20.77 -1.36 -5.78
CA ALA A 90 20.02 -0.16 -5.43
C ALA A 90 20.51 0.46 -4.10
N LYS A 91 20.74 -0.34 -3.08
CA LYS A 91 21.29 0.11 -1.79
C LYS A 91 22.66 0.76 -1.94
N ARG A 92 23.53 0.20 -2.80
CA ARG A 92 24.87 0.77 -3.07
C ARG A 92 24.82 2.12 -3.75
N MET A 93 23.81 2.33 -4.62
CA MET A 93 23.60 3.63 -5.28
C MET A 93 23.09 4.70 -4.33
N GLY A 94 22.53 4.32 -3.18
CA GLY A 94 22.05 5.22 -2.15
C GLY A 94 20.60 5.69 -2.40
N GLY A 95 20.20 6.76 -1.70
CA GLY A 95 18.84 7.29 -1.77
C GLY A 95 17.82 6.42 -1.01
N HIS A 96 17.54 6.78 0.25
CA HIS A 96 16.57 6.11 1.14
C HIS A 96 16.69 4.57 1.16
N GLY A 97 17.93 4.06 1.25
CA GLY A 97 18.20 2.63 1.26
C GLY A 97 17.98 1.95 -0.09
N GLY A 98 18.05 2.69 -1.19
CA GLY A 98 17.89 2.22 -2.55
C GLY A 98 16.51 2.44 -3.15
N MET A 99 15.54 2.95 -2.39
CA MET A 99 14.18 3.20 -2.91
C MET A 99 14.17 4.19 -4.07
N ASP A 100 14.91 5.27 -3.97
CA ASP A 100 14.98 6.30 -5.01
C ASP A 100 15.54 5.71 -6.32
N TYR A 101 16.58 4.89 -6.22
CA TYR A 101 17.13 4.19 -7.38
C TYR A 101 16.11 3.25 -8.03
N ILE A 102 15.36 2.49 -7.25
CA ILE A 102 14.33 1.57 -7.77
C ILE A 102 13.23 2.35 -8.49
N MET A 103 12.79 3.46 -7.93
CA MET A 103 11.76 4.32 -8.51
C MET A 103 12.23 4.90 -9.86
N ASP A 104 13.42 5.48 -9.91
CA ASP A 104 13.98 6.07 -11.12
C ASP A 104 14.25 5.00 -12.19
N TYR A 105 14.77 3.84 -11.78
CA TYR A 105 14.95 2.70 -12.68
C TYR A 105 13.63 2.30 -13.35
N ARG A 106 12.55 2.20 -12.58
CA ARG A 106 11.23 1.83 -13.12
C ARG A 106 10.72 2.89 -14.09
N LEU A 107 10.85 4.15 -13.77
CA LEU A 107 10.47 5.24 -14.67
C LEU A 107 11.19 5.14 -16.02
N ILE A 108 12.53 5.04 -15.98
CA ILE A 108 13.35 4.95 -17.19
C ILE A 108 13.03 3.67 -17.97
N TYR A 109 12.86 2.55 -17.27
CA TYR A 109 12.51 1.27 -17.90
C TYR A 109 11.17 1.35 -18.65
N CYS A 110 10.14 1.93 -18.02
CA CYS A 110 8.83 2.10 -18.66
C CYS A 110 8.93 3.00 -19.90
N LEU A 111 9.61 4.15 -19.79
CA LEU A 111 9.79 5.08 -20.90
C LEU A 111 10.59 4.45 -22.06
N HIS A 112 11.67 3.74 -21.73
CA HIS A 112 12.52 3.09 -22.75
C HIS A 112 11.80 1.98 -23.53
N ASN A 113 10.91 1.26 -22.85
CA ASN A 113 10.18 0.13 -23.44
C ASN A 113 8.76 0.50 -23.92
N GLY A 114 8.38 1.77 -23.88
CA GLY A 114 7.03 2.20 -24.29
C GLY A 114 5.93 1.61 -23.41
N LEU A 115 6.22 1.33 -22.14
CA LEU A 115 5.27 0.80 -21.18
C LEU A 115 4.55 1.95 -20.44
N PRO A 116 3.32 1.74 -19.98
CA PRO A 116 2.69 2.66 -19.06
C PRO A 116 3.53 2.84 -17.79
N LEU A 117 3.50 4.05 -17.24
CA LEU A 117 4.17 4.32 -15.97
C LEU A 117 3.47 3.61 -14.81
N ASP A 118 4.24 3.24 -13.77
CA ASP A 118 3.70 2.64 -12.55
C ASP A 118 2.81 3.63 -11.76
N MET A 119 3.07 4.91 -11.92
CA MET A 119 2.30 6.02 -11.36
C MET A 119 2.17 7.12 -12.41
N ASP A 120 1.02 7.74 -12.48
CA ASP A 120 0.75 8.83 -13.41
C ASP A 120 0.30 10.14 -12.71
N VAL A 121 -0.08 11.13 -13.49
CA VAL A 121 -0.52 12.43 -12.98
C VAL A 121 -1.83 12.33 -12.17
N TYR A 122 -2.66 11.35 -12.44
CA TYR A 122 -3.92 11.16 -11.73
C TYR A 122 -3.68 10.57 -10.35
N ASP A 123 -2.76 9.59 -10.22
CA ASP A 123 -2.30 9.08 -8.92
C ASP A 123 -1.75 10.22 -8.06
N LEU A 124 -0.92 11.09 -8.65
CA LEU A 124 -0.38 12.25 -7.95
C LEU A 124 -1.50 13.19 -7.47
N ALA A 125 -2.48 13.50 -8.32
CA ALA A 125 -3.59 14.37 -7.98
C ALA A 125 -4.42 13.79 -6.83
N GLU A 126 -4.73 12.50 -6.87
CA GLU A 126 -5.45 11.79 -5.81
C GLU A 126 -4.71 11.82 -4.47
N TRP A 127 -3.41 11.55 -4.47
CA TRP A 127 -2.63 11.57 -3.24
C TRP A 127 -2.47 12.97 -2.65
N CYS A 128 -2.25 13.96 -3.49
CA CYS A 128 -2.05 15.34 -3.04
C CYS A 128 -3.36 16.00 -2.57
N CYS A 129 -4.51 15.63 -3.09
CA CYS A 129 -5.79 16.25 -2.70
C CYS A 129 -6.18 15.96 -1.25
N VAL A 130 -5.69 14.87 -0.65
CA VAL A 130 -6.05 14.45 0.71
C VAL A 130 -5.80 15.55 1.74
N THR A 131 -4.69 16.27 1.63
CA THR A 131 -4.35 17.35 2.57
C THR A 131 -5.38 18.47 2.50
N GLU A 132 -5.70 18.94 1.29
CA GLU A 132 -6.64 20.04 1.10
C GLU A 132 -8.08 19.65 1.45
N LEU A 133 -8.51 18.47 1.03
CA LEU A 133 -9.84 17.97 1.37
C LEU A 133 -10.01 17.73 2.89
N SER A 134 -8.94 17.30 3.57
CA SER A 134 -8.95 17.18 5.03
C SER A 134 -9.09 18.54 5.70
N ARG A 135 -8.42 19.58 5.19
CA ARG A 135 -8.55 20.95 5.67
C ARG A 135 -10.00 21.46 5.51
N ILE A 136 -10.56 21.30 4.31
CA ILE A 136 -11.94 21.68 4.02
C ILE A 136 -12.93 20.97 4.96
N SER A 137 -12.76 19.66 5.18
CA SER A 137 -13.58 18.89 6.12
C SER A 137 -13.53 19.48 7.53
N LEU A 138 -12.33 19.75 8.05
CA LEU A 138 -12.14 20.31 9.38
C LEU A 138 -12.80 21.67 9.54
N GLU A 139 -12.65 22.56 8.56
CA GLU A 139 -13.27 23.89 8.56
C GLU A 139 -14.81 23.84 8.51
N ASN A 140 -15.36 22.73 8.02
CA ASN A 140 -16.79 22.47 7.98
C ASN A 140 -17.26 21.47 9.07
N ASN A 141 -16.70 21.56 10.26
CA ASN A 141 -17.05 20.72 11.42
C ASN A 141 -16.89 19.21 11.16
N SER A 142 -15.85 18.83 10.44
CA SER A 142 -15.57 17.44 10.05
C SER A 142 -16.66 16.82 9.16
N ALA A 143 -17.39 17.65 8.42
CA ALA A 143 -18.34 17.15 7.45
C ALA A 143 -17.65 16.35 6.34
N PRO A 144 -18.30 15.33 5.77
CA PRO A 144 -17.77 14.60 4.64
C PRO A 144 -17.54 15.54 3.45
N VAL A 145 -16.40 15.35 2.76
CA VAL A 145 -16.04 16.07 1.54
C VAL A 145 -15.85 15.04 0.43
N GLU A 146 -16.46 15.28 -0.71
CA GLU A 146 -16.34 14.42 -1.85
C GLU A 146 -14.97 14.57 -2.50
N VAL A 147 -14.33 13.44 -2.85
CA VAL A 147 -13.06 13.42 -3.58
C VAL A 147 -13.38 13.61 -5.08
N PRO A 148 -12.79 14.62 -5.75
CA PRO A 148 -13.01 14.80 -7.17
C PRO A 148 -12.49 13.60 -7.99
N ASP A 149 -13.23 13.18 -8.98
CA ASP A 149 -12.74 12.21 -9.96
C ASP A 149 -11.85 12.92 -10.98
N PHE A 150 -10.53 12.87 -10.76
CA PHE A 150 -9.53 13.47 -11.65
C PHE A 150 -9.43 12.73 -12.99
N THR A 151 -9.85 11.48 -13.06
CA THR A 151 -9.76 10.62 -14.24
C THR A 151 -10.96 10.72 -15.17
N ARG A 152 -12.00 11.45 -14.77
CA ARG A 152 -13.27 11.59 -15.52
C ARG A 152 -13.93 10.25 -15.83
N GLY A 153 -13.94 9.33 -14.87
CA GLY A 153 -14.52 8.00 -14.99
C GLY A 153 -13.59 6.92 -15.53
N GLU A 154 -12.32 7.23 -15.78
CA GLU A 154 -11.38 6.23 -16.30
C GLU A 154 -10.76 5.33 -15.21
N TRP A 155 -10.86 5.71 -13.92
CA TRP A 155 -10.25 4.98 -12.79
C TRP A 155 -10.72 3.51 -12.71
N ASN A 156 -11.93 3.20 -13.09
CA ASN A 156 -12.49 1.86 -13.02
C ASN A 156 -12.07 0.94 -14.20
N LYS A 157 -11.37 1.51 -15.20
CA LYS A 157 -10.85 0.74 -16.35
C LYS A 157 -9.49 0.13 -16.08
N ILE A 158 -8.83 0.53 -15.00
CA ILE A 158 -7.51 0.02 -14.60
C ILE A 158 -7.73 -1.15 -13.64
N ASN A 159 -7.47 -2.37 -14.12
CA ASN A 159 -7.56 -3.57 -13.31
C ASN A 159 -6.19 -3.92 -12.71
N GLY A 160 -5.96 -3.45 -11.46
CA GLY A 160 -4.80 -3.84 -10.64
C GLY A 160 -3.44 -3.34 -11.15
N PHE A 161 -2.39 -3.67 -10.43
CA PHE A 161 -1.01 -3.39 -10.81
C PHE A 161 -0.56 -4.33 -11.94
N LYS A 162 -0.74 -3.93 -13.18
CA LYS A 162 -0.32 -4.73 -14.35
C LYS A 162 1.20 -4.91 -14.45
N TYR A 163 1.98 -4.15 -13.68
CA TYR A 163 3.43 -3.99 -13.88
C TYR A 163 4.29 -4.53 -12.74
N ALA A 164 3.71 -4.87 -11.61
CA ALA A 164 4.46 -5.42 -10.48
C ALA A 164 5.07 -6.80 -10.76
N PHE A 165 4.58 -7.49 -11.77
CA PHE A 165 4.92 -8.89 -12.09
C PHE A 165 5.51 -9.10 -13.49
N LYS A 166 5.95 -8.04 -14.17
CA LYS A 166 6.58 -8.13 -15.49
C LYS A 166 7.99 -7.60 -15.47
#